data_00d19b7607fee89fe3d566c16f953168
#
_entry.id   00d19b7607fee89fe3d566c16f953168
#
_cell.length_a   1.000
_cell.length_b   1.000
_cell.length_c   1.000
_cell.angle_alpha   90.00
_cell.angle_beta   90.00
_cell.angle_gamma   90.00
#
_symmetry.space_group_name_H-M   'P 1'
#
loop_
_entity.id
_entity.type
_entity.pdbx_description
1 polymer ?
#
loop_
_entity_poly.entity_id
_entity_poly.type
_entity_poly.pdbx_seq_one_letter_code
_entity_poly.pdbx_strand_id
1 'polypeptide(L)'
;PLDADAALALGLVTAAPDDIDWDDEIRIAIEERAAMSPDALTGLEANLRFASKETMATRVFGRLSAWQNWIFQRPNAVGDKGALKVYGKGEKSQFDLNRV
;
A
#
# COMPACT_ATOMS: atom_id res chain seq x y z
N PRO A 1 1.43 30.95 9.63
CA PRO A 1 0.80 29.65 9.55
C PRO A 1 0.64 29.28 8.06
N LEU A 2 0.87 28.01 7.72
CA LEU A 2 0.56 27.51 6.38
C LEU A 2 -0.93 27.17 6.34
N ASP A 3 -1.62 27.60 5.29
CA ASP A 3 -2.95 27.11 4.95
C ASP A 3 -2.88 25.81 4.12
N ALA A 4 -4.03 25.21 3.82
CA ALA A 4 -4.10 23.93 3.13
C ALA A 4 -3.52 24.04 1.69
N ASP A 5 -3.80 25.10 0.99
CA ASP A 5 -3.30 25.33 -0.40
C ASP A 5 -1.79 25.48 -0.44
N ALA A 6 -1.23 26.26 0.50
CA ALA A 6 0.21 26.41 0.61
C ALA A 6 0.89 25.10 1.00
N ALA A 7 0.28 24.29 1.87
CA ALA A 7 0.77 22.97 2.23
C ALA A 7 0.74 22.00 1.05
N LEU A 8 -0.32 22.04 0.22
CA LEU A 8 -0.42 21.26 -1.01
C LEU A 8 0.65 21.67 -2.02
N ALA A 9 0.83 22.97 -2.25
CA ALA A 9 1.86 23.50 -3.16
C ALA A 9 3.28 23.11 -2.75
N LEU A 10 3.54 22.95 -1.45
CA LEU A 10 4.81 22.48 -0.89
C LEU A 10 4.95 20.96 -0.83
N GLY A 11 3.93 20.21 -1.23
CA GLY A 11 3.94 18.73 -1.17
C GLY A 11 3.91 18.17 0.24
N LEU A 12 3.45 18.92 1.23
CA LEU A 12 3.31 18.48 2.62
C LEU A 12 2.04 17.65 2.85
N VAL A 13 1.03 17.85 2.01
CA VAL A 13 -0.21 17.06 1.97
C VAL A 13 -0.48 16.63 0.54
N THR A 14 -1.27 15.57 0.35
CA THR A 14 -1.60 14.99 -0.95
C THR A 14 -2.89 15.54 -1.56
N ALA A 15 -3.74 16.12 -0.74
CA ALA A 15 -4.98 16.75 -1.14
C ALA A 15 -5.35 17.86 -0.16
N ALA A 16 -6.13 18.83 -0.62
CA ALA A 16 -6.68 19.91 0.18
C ALA A 16 -8.14 20.15 -0.26
N PRO A 17 -9.04 19.15 -0.05
CA PRO A 17 -10.44 19.29 -0.40
C PRO A 17 -11.12 20.36 0.44
N ASP A 18 -12.16 20.97 -0.08
CA ASP A 18 -13.01 21.88 0.69
C ASP A 18 -13.94 21.11 1.63
N ASP A 19 -14.70 21.85 2.46
CA ASP A 19 -15.59 21.25 3.46
C ASP A 19 -16.73 20.45 2.81
N ILE A 20 -17.09 20.72 1.57
CA ILE A 20 -18.18 20.03 0.85
C ILE A 20 -17.71 18.67 0.38
N ASP A 21 -16.50 18.60 -0.16
CA ASP A 21 -15.94 17.39 -0.75
C ASP A 21 -15.15 16.53 0.26
N TRP A 22 -14.92 17.03 1.48
CA TRP A 22 -14.07 16.39 2.49
C TRP A 22 -14.45 14.93 2.78
N ASP A 23 -15.72 14.68 3.09
CA ASP A 23 -16.18 13.33 3.47
C ASP A 23 -16.05 12.34 2.30
N ASP A 24 -16.34 12.78 1.09
CA ASP A 24 -16.21 11.94 -0.12
C ASP A 24 -14.74 11.65 -0.46
N GLU A 25 -13.87 12.63 -0.38
CA GLU A 25 -12.44 12.46 -0.62
C GLU A 25 -11.81 11.49 0.41
N ILE A 26 -12.16 11.62 1.68
CA ILE A 26 -11.70 10.69 2.73
C ILE A 26 -12.24 9.28 2.49
N ARG A 27 -13.51 9.14 2.14
CA ARG A 27 -14.12 7.84 1.82
C ARG A 27 -13.40 7.17 0.65
N ILE A 28 -13.21 7.89 -0.45
CA ILE A 28 -12.50 7.39 -1.65
C ILE A 28 -11.08 6.96 -1.29
N ALA A 29 -10.34 7.80 -0.56
CA ALA A 29 -8.98 7.48 -0.15
C ALA A 29 -8.87 6.22 0.72
N ILE A 30 -9.86 5.98 1.59
CA ILE A 30 -9.94 4.77 2.42
C ILE A 30 -10.28 3.55 1.56
N GLU A 31 -11.30 3.67 0.69
CA GLU A 31 -11.73 2.56 -0.19
C GLU A 31 -10.63 2.12 -1.15
N GLU A 32 -9.89 3.05 -1.75
CA GLU A 32 -8.74 2.74 -2.61
C GLU A 32 -7.66 1.96 -1.86
N ARG A 33 -7.33 2.38 -0.64
CA ARG A 33 -6.32 1.69 0.18
C ARG A 33 -6.81 0.33 0.68
N ALA A 34 -8.06 0.23 1.05
CA ALA A 34 -8.69 -1.03 1.48
C ALA A 34 -8.79 -2.06 0.34
N ALA A 35 -8.79 -1.60 -0.92
CA ALA A 35 -8.79 -2.48 -2.09
C ALA A 35 -7.40 -3.06 -2.43
N MET A 36 -6.33 -2.53 -1.83
CA MET A 36 -4.97 -3.02 -2.06
C MET A 36 -4.73 -4.35 -1.34
N SER A 37 -3.80 -5.15 -1.84
CA SER A 37 -3.38 -6.39 -1.18
C SER A 37 -2.82 -6.08 0.23
N PRO A 38 -3.37 -6.65 1.29
CA PRO A 38 -2.90 -6.41 2.66
C PRO A 38 -1.46 -6.88 2.87
N ASP A 39 -1.06 -7.99 2.26
CA ASP A 39 0.32 -8.47 2.34
C ASP A 39 1.30 -7.52 1.62
N ALA A 40 0.88 -6.93 0.50
CA ALA A 40 1.68 -5.91 -0.19
C ALA A 40 1.84 -4.63 0.64
N LEU A 41 0.77 -4.20 1.32
CA LEU A 41 0.83 -3.04 2.23
C LEU A 41 1.75 -3.29 3.42
N THR A 42 1.72 -4.50 3.99
CA THR A 42 2.64 -4.90 5.08
C THR A 42 4.11 -4.81 4.63
N GLY A 43 4.42 -5.35 3.46
CA GLY A 43 5.76 -5.26 2.89
C GLY A 43 6.18 -3.83 2.55
N LEU A 44 5.27 -3.04 2.01
CA LEU A 44 5.50 -1.62 1.71
C LEU A 44 5.79 -0.82 2.97
N GLU A 45 4.97 -0.96 4.00
CA GLU A 45 5.17 -0.26 5.28
C GLU A 45 6.50 -0.62 5.91
N ALA A 46 6.85 -1.90 5.96
CA ALA A 46 8.13 -2.35 6.51
C ALA A 46 9.32 -1.75 5.75
N ASN A 47 9.24 -1.70 4.42
CA ASN A 47 10.29 -1.11 3.58
C ASN A 47 10.43 0.40 3.81
N LEU A 48 9.34 1.12 3.98
CA LEU A 48 9.36 2.57 4.23
C LEU A 48 9.82 2.89 5.67
N ARG A 49 9.31 2.16 6.65
CA ARG A 49 9.59 2.41 8.08
C ARG A 49 11.06 2.20 8.44
N PHE A 50 11.70 1.20 7.84
CA PHE A 50 13.06 0.80 8.17
C PHE A 50 14.09 1.15 7.08
N ALA A 51 13.75 2.04 6.15
CA ALA A 51 14.56 2.34 4.97
C ALA A 51 15.83 3.18 5.23
N SER A 52 16.04 3.73 6.44
CA SER A 52 17.15 4.63 6.71
C SER A 52 18.47 3.87 6.95
N LYS A 53 19.57 4.41 6.41
CA LYS A 53 20.96 3.94 6.67
C LYS A 53 21.29 2.52 6.21
N GLU A 54 20.61 1.99 5.21
CA GLU A 54 20.93 0.70 4.63
C GLU A 54 21.77 0.81 3.37
N THR A 55 22.60 -0.20 3.14
CA THR A 55 23.33 -0.35 1.86
C THR A 55 22.39 -0.86 0.78
N MET A 56 22.79 -0.72 -0.50
CA MET A 56 22.06 -1.32 -1.62
C MET A 56 21.95 -2.85 -1.47
N ALA A 57 23.01 -3.51 -1.03
CA ALA A 57 23.01 -4.95 -0.84
C ALA A 57 21.97 -5.40 0.21
N THR A 58 21.89 -4.72 1.34
CA THR A 58 20.89 -5.05 2.37
C THR A 58 19.47 -4.74 1.91
N ARG A 59 19.25 -3.70 1.12
CA ARG A 59 17.94 -3.41 0.53
C ARG A 59 17.49 -4.49 -0.45
N VAL A 60 18.39 -4.98 -1.28
CA VAL A 60 18.08 -6.03 -2.27
C VAL A 60 17.87 -7.38 -1.57
N PHE A 61 18.85 -7.86 -0.81
CA PHE A 61 18.82 -9.21 -0.26
C PHE A 61 18.07 -9.33 1.06
N GLY A 62 18.16 -8.34 1.92
CA GLY A 62 17.48 -8.35 3.22
C GLY A 62 16.02 -7.87 3.15
N ARG A 63 15.63 -7.18 2.06
CA ARG A 63 14.27 -6.64 1.93
C ARG A 63 13.56 -7.16 0.71
N LEU A 64 13.95 -6.78 -0.51
CA LEU A 64 13.20 -7.18 -1.71
C LEU A 64 13.10 -8.70 -1.82
N SER A 65 14.22 -9.42 -1.74
CA SER A 65 14.22 -10.88 -1.83
C SER A 65 13.49 -11.54 -0.66
N ALA A 66 13.69 -11.06 0.57
CA ALA A 66 13.03 -11.62 1.75
C ALA A 66 11.51 -11.41 1.70
N TRP A 67 11.04 -10.20 1.37
CA TRP A 67 9.62 -9.91 1.25
C TRP A 67 8.97 -10.62 0.06
N GLN A 68 9.68 -10.74 -1.05
CA GLN A 68 9.22 -11.53 -2.20
C GLN A 68 9.02 -13.00 -1.81
N ASN A 69 9.99 -13.61 -1.15
CA ASN A 69 9.88 -15.00 -0.68
C ASN A 69 8.73 -15.18 0.32
N TRP A 70 8.51 -14.21 1.20
CA TRP A 70 7.41 -14.24 2.15
C TRP A 70 6.05 -14.13 1.46
N ILE A 71 5.87 -13.17 0.53
CA ILE A 71 4.57 -12.91 -0.11
C ILE A 71 4.14 -14.09 -0.99
N PHE A 72 5.06 -14.79 -1.62
CA PHE A 72 4.76 -15.97 -2.43
C PHE A 72 4.29 -17.19 -1.63
N GLN A 73 4.31 -17.12 -0.31
CA GLN A 73 3.75 -18.13 0.60
C GLN A 73 2.40 -17.69 1.21
N ARG A 74 1.93 -16.48 0.90
CA ARG A 74 0.72 -15.91 1.50
C ARG A 74 -0.52 -16.23 0.67
N PRO A 75 -1.59 -16.80 1.29
CA PRO A 75 -2.84 -17.11 0.57
C PRO A 75 -3.49 -15.90 -0.09
N ASN A 76 -3.43 -14.72 0.53
CA ASN A 76 -3.96 -13.47 -0.03
C ASN A 76 -3.20 -13.00 -1.30
N ALA A 77 -1.99 -13.49 -1.51
CA ALA A 77 -1.21 -13.20 -2.72
C ALA A 77 -1.37 -14.30 -3.77
N VAL A 78 -1.12 -15.56 -3.41
CA VAL A 78 -0.99 -16.69 -4.36
C VAL A 78 -2.14 -17.69 -4.34
N GLY A 79 -3.08 -17.59 -3.41
CA GLY A 79 -4.29 -18.41 -3.37
C GLY A 79 -5.21 -18.13 -4.57
N ASP A 80 -6.23 -18.95 -4.79
CA ASP A 80 -7.08 -18.91 -5.99
C ASP A 80 -7.73 -17.55 -6.26
N LYS A 81 -8.06 -16.81 -5.21
CA LYS A 81 -8.57 -15.43 -5.26
C LYS A 81 -7.56 -14.37 -4.85
N GLY A 82 -6.31 -14.77 -4.65
CA GLY A 82 -5.22 -13.87 -4.27
C GLY A 82 -4.82 -12.91 -5.40
N ALA A 83 -4.20 -11.79 -5.02
CA ALA A 83 -3.90 -10.70 -5.94
C ALA A 83 -3.06 -11.12 -7.16
N LEU A 84 -2.06 -11.99 -6.97
CA LEU A 84 -1.21 -12.46 -8.07
C LEU A 84 -1.93 -13.47 -8.98
N LYS A 85 -2.85 -14.27 -8.43
CA LYS A 85 -3.54 -15.31 -9.19
C LYS A 85 -4.60 -14.75 -10.13
N VAL A 86 -5.28 -13.67 -9.72
CA VAL A 86 -6.32 -13.01 -10.52
C VAL A 86 -5.80 -11.87 -11.39
N TYR A 87 -4.53 -11.52 -11.24
CA TYR A 87 -3.90 -10.46 -12.03
C TYR A 87 -4.01 -10.74 -13.52
N GLY A 88 -4.46 -9.77 -14.27
CA GLY A 88 -4.64 -9.88 -15.72
C GLY A 88 -5.86 -10.67 -16.18
N LYS A 89 -6.70 -11.19 -15.27
CA LYS A 89 -7.89 -11.98 -15.61
C LYS A 89 -9.19 -11.17 -15.61
N GLY A 90 -9.13 -9.89 -15.25
CA GLY A 90 -10.34 -9.05 -15.10
C GLY A 90 -11.20 -9.41 -13.88
N GLU A 91 -10.70 -10.27 -12.99
CA GLU A 91 -11.36 -10.65 -11.74
C GLU A 91 -10.89 -9.77 -10.58
N LYS A 92 -11.79 -9.50 -9.63
CA LYS A 92 -11.44 -8.81 -8.39
C LYS A 92 -10.84 -9.80 -7.39
N SER A 93 -9.70 -9.45 -6.79
CA SER A 93 -9.11 -10.23 -5.70
C SER A 93 -9.99 -10.21 -4.45
N GLN A 94 -9.93 -11.29 -3.67
CA GLN A 94 -10.61 -11.42 -2.38
C GLN A 94 -9.57 -11.75 -1.31
N PHE A 95 -9.60 -10.99 -0.21
CA PHE A 95 -8.63 -11.12 0.86
C PHE A 95 -9.27 -11.61 2.14
N ASP A 96 -8.63 -12.59 2.78
CA ASP A 96 -8.95 -12.99 4.15
C ASP A 96 -8.19 -12.07 5.12
N LEU A 97 -8.91 -11.12 5.71
CA LEU A 97 -8.34 -10.14 6.63
C LEU A 97 -7.93 -10.71 7.99
N ASN A 98 -8.27 -11.98 8.29
CA ASN A 98 -7.76 -12.68 9.47
C ASN A 98 -6.35 -13.23 9.26
N ARG A 99 -5.80 -13.10 8.06
CA ARG A 99 -4.48 -13.61 7.66
C ARG A 99 -3.50 -12.50 7.27
N VAL A 100 -3.66 -11.34 7.85
CA VAL A 100 -2.79 -10.19 7.63
C VAL A 100 -1.93 -9.88 8.84
#